data_e290acf142c27f41b0225969befefc40
#
_entry.id   e290acf142c27f41b0225969befefc40
#
_cell.length_a   1.000
_cell.length_b   1.000
_cell.length_c   1.000
_cell.angle_alpha   90.00
_cell.angle_beta   90.00
_cell.angle_gamma   90.00
#
_symmetry.space_group_name_H-M   'P 1'
#
loop_
_entity.id
_entity.type
_entity.pdbx_description
1 polymer ?
#
loop_
_entity_poly.entity_id
_entity_poly.type
_entity_poly.pdbx_seq_one_letter_code
_entity_poly.pdbx_strand_id
1 'polypeptide(L)'
;MKYLVLGPASMGIFSLIGSLKARETQLADVKEISGSSAGAILALFLAVGMSVDEILDTSLSLNIPNFVKIRLGSFFNKFGFVDMGPIRKKLVEICGGDPTFEELETKIYISAYCLNSLETVYFSRDTHPHMKVIDAVCMSMAVPFIFSCGTYEGNTYVDGGMKEEYPLTPFMDKKPHEVTCIRIKMNRIYRESIDNPKQFVDILVRSALMNRDTYQTSAEVIEVNVGDTDIFDFNMDYEEKVRLYNMGYST
;
A
#
# COMPACT_ATOMS: atom_id res chain seq x y z
N MET A 1 -2.58 -17.50 -11.96
CA MET A 1 -2.77 -16.06 -11.69
C MET A 1 -2.01 -15.25 -12.73
N LYS A 2 -2.67 -14.32 -13.46
CA LYS A 2 -2.00 -13.46 -14.46
C LYS A 2 -2.00 -11.99 -14.05
N TYR A 3 -2.98 -11.59 -13.29
CA TYR A 3 -3.19 -10.23 -12.82
C TYR A 3 -3.30 -10.25 -11.31
N LEU A 4 -2.38 -9.53 -10.65
CA LEU A 4 -2.28 -9.49 -9.20
C LEU A 4 -2.75 -8.13 -8.69
N VAL A 5 -3.65 -8.13 -7.71
CA VAL A 5 -4.16 -6.93 -7.06
C VAL A 5 -3.76 -6.95 -5.58
N LEU A 6 -3.04 -5.93 -5.13
CA LEU A 6 -2.52 -5.82 -3.77
C LEU A 6 -3.17 -4.63 -3.06
N GLY A 7 -4.00 -4.92 -2.06
CA GLY A 7 -4.73 -3.93 -1.29
C GLY A 7 -3.87 -3.13 -0.32
N PRO A 8 -4.39 -2.01 0.20
CA PRO A 8 -3.74 -1.24 1.26
C PRO A 8 -3.71 -2.03 2.56
N ALA A 9 -2.62 -1.91 3.32
CA ALA A 9 -2.42 -2.72 4.52
C ALA A 9 -1.65 -2.02 5.65
N SER A 10 -0.95 -0.89 5.44
CA SER A 10 -0.02 -0.30 6.40
C SER A 10 0.95 -1.36 6.97
N MET A 11 1.11 -1.51 8.29
CA MET A 11 1.93 -2.55 8.92
C MET A 11 1.40 -3.99 8.68
N GLY A 12 0.17 -4.15 8.24
CA GLY A 12 -0.34 -5.42 7.69
C GLY A 12 0.34 -5.89 6.41
N ILE A 13 1.31 -5.12 5.87
CA ILE A 13 2.16 -5.52 4.73
C ILE A 13 2.78 -6.90 4.93
N PHE A 14 3.15 -7.25 6.16
CA PHE A 14 3.72 -8.58 6.47
C PHE A 14 2.74 -9.71 6.16
N SER A 15 1.44 -9.51 6.36
CA SER A 15 0.45 -10.51 6.00
C SER A 15 0.26 -10.61 4.47
N LEU A 16 0.38 -9.51 3.74
CA LEU A 16 0.42 -9.55 2.28
C LEU A 16 1.66 -10.31 1.77
N ILE A 17 2.84 -10.08 2.37
CA ILE A 17 4.08 -10.81 2.03
C ILE A 17 3.91 -12.32 2.29
N GLY A 18 3.33 -12.71 3.43
CA GLY A 18 3.04 -14.10 3.73
C GLY A 18 2.11 -14.74 2.71
N SER A 19 1.05 -14.02 2.31
CA SER A 19 0.11 -14.49 1.28
C SER A 19 0.76 -14.62 -0.10
N LEU A 20 1.68 -13.72 -0.46
CA LEU A 20 2.50 -13.83 -1.68
C LEU A 20 3.42 -15.05 -1.60
N LYS A 21 4.06 -15.31 -0.46
CA LYS A 21 4.94 -16.48 -0.27
C LYS A 21 4.19 -17.80 -0.42
N ALA A 22 2.99 -17.90 0.14
CA ALA A 22 2.14 -19.09 -0.02
C ALA A 22 1.79 -19.40 -1.49
N ARG A 23 1.90 -18.39 -2.38
CA ARG A 23 1.55 -18.46 -3.81
C ARG A 23 2.74 -18.20 -4.73
N GLU A 24 3.95 -18.34 -4.22
CA GLU A 24 5.19 -17.95 -4.92
C GLU A 24 5.31 -18.63 -6.31
N THR A 25 4.92 -19.88 -6.43
CA THR A 25 4.94 -20.59 -7.72
C THR A 25 4.00 -19.98 -8.76
N GLN A 26 2.92 -19.33 -8.33
CA GLN A 26 1.94 -18.69 -9.21
C GLN A 26 2.41 -17.28 -9.64
N LEU A 27 3.35 -16.66 -8.88
CA LEU A 27 3.86 -15.33 -9.20
C LEU A 27 4.66 -15.32 -10.51
N ALA A 28 5.27 -16.44 -10.90
CA ALA A 28 5.99 -16.56 -12.17
C ALA A 28 5.12 -16.28 -13.41
N ASP A 29 3.81 -16.47 -13.31
CA ASP A 29 2.85 -16.26 -14.40
C ASP A 29 2.24 -14.85 -14.39
N VAL A 30 2.55 -14.02 -13.39
CA VAL A 30 1.98 -12.67 -13.24
C VAL A 30 2.53 -11.76 -14.33
N LYS A 31 1.62 -11.12 -15.05
CA LYS A 31 1.94 -10.19 -16.15
C LYS A 31 1.84 -8.72 -15.74
N GLU A 32 0.83 -8.43 -14.93
CA GLU A 32 0.55 -7.06 -14.49
C GLU A 32 0.14 -7.05 -13.02
N ILE A 33 0.53 -6.01 -12.30
CA ILE A 33 0.24 -5.87 -10.87
C ILE A 33 -0.41 -4.51 -10.61
N SER A 34 -1.48 -4.48 -9.84
CA SER A 34 -2.09 -3.25 -9.33
C SER A 34 -1.91 -3.18 -7.82
N GLY A 35 -1.43 -2.05 -7.30
CA GLY A 35 -1.14 -1.88 -5.88
C GLY A 35 -1.61 -0.55 -5.32
N SER A 36 -2.04 -0.57 -4.05
CA SER A 36 -2.43 0.60 -3.28
C SER A 36 -1.70 0.63 -1.94
N SER A 37 -1.17 1.79 -1.53
CA SER A 37 -0.50 1.98 -0.23
C SER A 37 0.63 0.94 0.00
N ALA A 38 0.55 0.12 1.04
CA ALA A 38 1.49 -0.98 1.27
C ALA A 38 1.55 -1.96 0.08
N GLY A 39 0.40 -2.21 -0.59
CA GLY A 39 0.37 -3.01 -1.81
C GLY A 39 1.11 -2.37 -2.98
N ALA A 40 1.19 -1.03 -3.03
CA ALA A 40 2.00 -0.31 -4.02
C ALA A 40 3.51 -0.52 -3.82
N ILE A 41 3.98 -0.61 -2.56
CA ILE A 41 5.37 -0.96 -2.24
C ILE A 41 5.68 -2.37 -2.76
N LEU A 42 4.80 -3.34 -2.48
CA LEU A 42 5.01 -4.72 -2.91
C LEU A 42 4.97 -4.84 -4.44
N ALA A 43 4.07 -4.11 -5.11
CA ALA A 43 4.02 -4.06 -6.57
C ALA A 43 5.33 -3.53 -7.17
N LEU A 44 5.90 -2.46 -6.58
CA LEU A 44 7.20 -1.93 -6.97
C LEU A 44 8.32 -2.96 -6.75
N PHE A 45 8.41 -3.57 -5.57
CA PHE A 45 9.47 -4.53 -5.26
C PHE A 45 9.44 -5.75 -6.17
N LEU A 46 8.26 -6.29 -6.45
CA LEU A 46 8.09 -7.38 -7.42
C LEU A 46 8.48 -6.93 -8.84
N ALA A 47 8.12 -5.71 -9.23
CA ALA A 47 8.40 -5.19 -10.57
C ALA A 47 9.89 -4.89 -10.83
N VAL A 48 10.66 -4.58 -9.78
CA VAL A 48 12.13 -4.45 -9.88
C VAL A 48 12.85 -5.80 -9.71
N GLY A 49 12.12 -6.91 -9.62
CA GLY A 49 12.66 -8.26 -9.63
C GLY A 49 13.04 -8.84 -8.27
N MET A 50 12.62 -8.23 -7.16
CA MET A 50 12.85 -8.81 -5.83
C MET A 50 12.02 -10.08 -5.63
N SER A 51 12.64 -11.14 -5.12
CA SER A 51 11.94 -12.33 -4.64
C SER A 51 11.13 -12.03 -3.37
N VAL A 52 10.15 -12.87 -3.07
CA VAL A 52 9.33 -12.69 -1.84
C VAL A 52 10.19 -12.80 -0.57
N ASP A 53 11.23 -13.63 -0.57
CA ASP A 53 12.16 -13.74 0.55
C ASP A 53 12.99 -12.46 0.74
N GLU A 54 13.53 -11.89 -0.35
CA GLU A 54 14.24 -10.60 -0.30
C GLU A 54 13.32 -9.45 0.18
N ILE A 55 12.05 -9.45 -0.23
CA ILE A 55 11.04 -8.49 0.24
C ILE A 55 10.81 -8.66 1.75
N LEU A 56 10.67 -9.90 2.24
CA LEU A 56 10.47 -10.19 3.66
C LEU A 56 11.69 -9.74 4.49
N ASP A 57 12.90 -10.18 4.11
CA ASP A 57 14.13 -9.87 4.82
C ASP A 57 14.38 -8.35 4.88
N THR A 58 14.18 -7.67 3.74
CA THR A 58 14.25 -6.21 3.66
C THR A 58 13.24 -5.56 4.60
N SER A 59 11.98 -5.98 4.55
CA SER A 59 10.90 -5.41 5.37
C SER A 59 11.13 -5.63 6.87
N LEU A 60 11.60 -6.80 7.27
CA LEU A 60 11.93 -7.12 8.68
C LEU A 60 13.14 -6.32 9.19
N SER A 61 14.14 -6.08 8.33
CA SER A 61 15.35 -5.33 8.69
C SER A 61 15.12 -3.82 8.85
N LEU A 62 14.02 -3.28 8.30
CA LEU A 62 13.71 -1.86 8.36
C LEU A 62 13.33 -1.42 9.77
N ASN A 63 14.06 -0.43 10.30
CA ASN A 63 13.66 0.31 11.48
C ASN A 63 12.69 1.43 11.09
N ILE A 64 11.40 1.08 10.96
CA ILE A 64 10.35 1.98 10.49
C ILE A 64 10.23 3.26 11.33
N PRO A 65 10.34 3.23 12.68
CA PRO A 65 10.33 4.44 13.51
C PRO A 65 11.37 5.51 13.10
N ASN A 66 12.48 5.12 12.50
CA ASN A 66 13.48 6.09 12.03
C ASN A 66 12.96 6.98 10.88
N PHE A 67 11.98 6.51 10.12
CA PHE A 67 11.40 7.20 8.97
C PHE A 67 10.09 7.92 9.34
N VAL A 68 9.36 7.45 10.36
CA VAL A 68 8.06 7.99 10.79
C VAL A 68 8.25 8.97 11.94
N LYS A 69 8.93 10.10 11.67
CA LYS A 69 9.17 11.16 12.66
C LYS A 69 8.14 12.27 12.53
N ILE A 70 7.38 12.51 13.60
CA ILE A 70 6.37 13.58 13.66
C ILE A 70 7.06 14.95 13.62
N ARG A 71 6.63 15.81 12.69
CA ARG A 71 7.05 17.18 12.51
C ARG A 71 5.83 18.09 12.41
N LEU A 72 5.51 18.82 13.47
CA LEU A 72 4.34 19.72 13.49
C LEU A 72 4.37 20.76 12.34
N GLY A 73 5.54 21.28 11.97
CA GLY A 73 5.68 22.21 10.86
C GLY A 73 5.36 21.61 9.51
N SER A 74 5.50 20.28 9.33
CA SER A 74 5.16 19.58 8.09
C SER A 74 3.66 19.61 7.82
N PHE A 75 2.83 19.56 8.85
CA PHE A 75 1.38 19.60 8.70
C PHE A 75 0.87 20.87 8.01
N PHE A 76 1.41 22.04 8.40
CA PHE A 76 0.96 23.33 7.83
C PHE A 76 1.39 23.54 6.37
N ASN A 77 2.46 22.89 5.94
CA ASN A 77 3.01 23.08 4.59
C ASN A 77 2.69 21.92 3.63
N LYS A 78 2.50 20.70 4.18
CA LYS A 78 2.38 19.45 3.40
C LYS A 78 1.18 18.57 3.82
N PHE A 79 0.33 19.07 4.71
CA PHE A 79 -0.91 18.44 5.20
C PHE A 79 -0.73 17.06 5.87
N GLY A 80 0.48 16.77 6.40
CA GLY A 80 0.79 15.54 7.13
C GLY A 80 1.93 15.72 8.11
N PHE A 81 1.91 14.96 9.21
CA PHE A 81 2.90 15.08 10.29
C PHE A 81 4.25 14.40 9.97
N VAL A 82 4.26 13.42 9.07
CA VAL A 82 5.44 12.67 8.66
C VAL A 82 5.85 13.05 7.24
N ASP A 83 7.09 13.49 7.05
CA ASP A 83 7.63 13.83 5.74
C ASP A 83 7.96 12.55 4.95
N MET A 84 7.44 12.44 3.72
CA MET A 84 7.69 11.31 2.82
C MET A 84 9.11 11.28 2.22
N GLY A 85 9.86 12.38 2.27
CA GLY A 85 11.19 12.45 1.69
C GLY A 85 12.17 11.37 2.17
N PRO A 86 12.32 11.13 3.49
CA PRO A 86 13.15 10.04 4.00
C PRO A 86 12.71 8.65 3.53
N ILE A 87 11.39 8.40 3.44
CA ILE A 87 10.82 7.14 2.96
C ILE A 87 11.14 6.96 1.48
N ARG A 88 10.91 7.99 0.66
CA ARG A 88 11.26 8.00 -0.76
C ARG A 88 12.73 7.64 -0.99
N LYS A 89 13.64 8.32 -0.25
CA LYS A 89 15.08 8.05 -0.33
C LYS A 89 15.40 6.58 -0.01
N LYS A 90 14.76 6.02 1.02
CA LYS A 90 14.96 4.62 1.38
C LYS A 90 14.45 3.64 0.34
N LEU A 91 13.31 3.94 -0.30
CA LEU A 91 12.80 3.13 -1.42
C LEU A 91 13.76 3.14 -2.62
N VAL A 92 14.31 4.31 -2.97
CA VAL A 92 15.34 4.40 -4.04
C VAL A 92 16.56 3.53 -3.71
N GLU A 93 17.02 3.54 -2.45
CA GLU A 93 18.15 2.71 -1.99
C GLU A 93 17.82 1.22 -2.09
N ILE A 94 16.64 0.80 -1.64
CA ILE A 94 16.20 -0.61 -1.68
C ILE A 94 16.07 -1.10 -3.12
N CYS A 95 15.48 -0.31 -4.00
CA CYS A 95 15.29 -0.66 -5.42
C CYS A 95 16.59 -0.59 -6.25
N GLY A 96 17.70 -0.09 -5.67
CA GLY A 96 18.95 0.12 -6.39
C GLY A 96 18.87 1.20 -7.47
N GLY A 97 17.81 2.03 -7.50
CA GLY A 97 17.57 3.06 -8.49
C GLY A 97 16.20 3.73 -8.34
N ASP A 98 15.92 4.66 -9.24
CA ASP A 98 14.67 5.42 -9.28
C ASP A 98 14.01 5.26 -10.67
N PRO A 99 13.39 4.09 -10.96
CA PRO A 99 12.87 3.80 -12.29
C PRO A 99 11.65 4.64 -12.63
N THR A 100 11.43 4.88 -13.92
CA THR A 100 10.16 5.34 -14.47
C THR A 100 9.25 4.14 -14.74
N PHE A 101 7.96 4.38 -15.00
CA PHE A 101 7.04 3.28 -15.34
C PHE A 101 7.42 2.56 -16.63
N GLU A 102 7.98 3.25 -17.61
CA GLU A 102 8.39 2.65 -18.89
C GLU A 102 9.64 1.77 -18.76
N GLU A 103 10.50 2.03 -17.77
CA GLU A 103 11.73 1.26 -17.51
C GLU A 103 11.47 -0.08 -16.83
N LEU A 104 10.29 -0.30 -16.24
CA LEU A 104 9.94 -1.57 -15.59
C LEU A 104 9.57 -2.63 -16.66
N GLU A 105 10.06 -3.87 -16.48
CA GLU A 105 9.64 -5.00 -17.32
C GLU A 105 8.18 -5.38 -17.03
N THR A 106 7.86 -5.60 -15.76
CA THR A 106 6.50 -5.89 -15.31
C THR A 106 5.67 -4.63 -15.27
N LYS A 107 4.52 -4.64 -15.94
CA LYS A 107 3.59 -3.52 -15.92
C LYS A 107 2.89 -3.43 -14.57
N ILE A 108 2.96 -2.25 -13.96
CA ILE A 108 2.28 -1.99 -12.70
C ILE A 108 1.35 -0.78 -12.79
N TYR A 109 0.33 -0.81 -11.93
CA TYR A 109 -0.63 0.27 -11.72
C TYR A 109 -0.59 0.66 -10.25
N ILE A 110 -0.24 1.90 -9.96
CA ILE A 110 -0.20 2.44 -8.61
C ILE A 110 -1.39 3.38 -8.43
N SER A 111 -2.30 3.05 -7.52
CA SER A 111 -3.47 3.89 -7.25
C SER A 111 -3.15 4.97 -6.22
N ALA A 112 -3.60 6.20 -6.47
CA ALA A 112 -3.66 7.27 -5.49
C ALA A 112 -4.96 8.05 -5.64
N TYR A 113 -5.45 8.65 -4.56
CA TYR A 113 -6.67 9.44 -4.58
C TYR A 113 -6.35 10.91 -4.79
N CYS A 114 -6.84 11.49 -5.90
CA CYS A 114 -6.67 12.90 -6.24
C CYS A 114 -7.70 13.74 -5.47
N LEU A 115 -7.25 14.66 -4.62
CA LEU A 115 -8.12 15.55 -3.86
C LEU A 115 -8.74 16.67 -4.72
N ASN A 116 -8.13 17.02 -5.84
CA ASN A 116 -8.64 18.07 -6.71
C ASN A 116 -9.83 17.61 -7.55
N SER A 117 -9.81 16.36 -8.05
CA SER A 117 -10.89 15.79 -8.87
C SER A 117 -11.83 14.89 -8.07
N LEU A 118 -11.47 14.49 -6.85
CA LEU A 118 -12.17 13.51 -6.02
C LEU A 118 -12.29 12.13 -6.71
N GLU A 119 -11.26 11.73 -7.44
CA GLU A 119 -11.20 10.48 -8.19
C GLU A 119 -9.94 9.68 -7.87
N THR A 120 -10.03 8.34 -8.00
CA THR A 120 -8.85 7.48 -7.98
C THR A 120 -8.11 7.59 -9.30
N VAL A 121 -6.81 7.86 -9.24
CA VAL A 121 -5.90 7.89 -10.38
C VAL A 121 -5.00 6.66 -10.34
N TYR A 122 -4.84 5.98 -11.47
CA TYR A 122 -3.94 4.86 -11.65
C TYR A 122 -2.74 5.30 -12.48
N PHE A 123 -1.60 5.46 -11.81
CA PHE A 123 -0.32 5.73 -12.46
C PHE A 123 0.24 4.44 -13.04
N SER A 124 0.59 4.47 -14.31
CA SER A 124 1.13 3.30 -15.04
C SER A 124 1.93 3.75 -16.26
N ARG A 125 2.57 2.80 -16.94
CA ARG A 125 3.26 3.10 -18.20
C ARG A 125 2.33 3.60 -19.31
N ASP A 126 1.03 3.26 -19.26
CA ASP A 126 0.07 3.71 -20.28
C ASP A 126 -0.36 5.16 -20.07
N THR A 127 -0.37 5.63 -18.82
CA THR A 127 -0.86 6.97 -18.47
C THR A 127 0.27 7.94 -18.15
N HIS A 128 1.33 7.47 -17.51
CA HIS A 128 2.45 8.29 -17.01
C HIS A 128 3.81 7.59 -17.23
N PRO A 129 4.21 7.29 -18.48
CA PRO A 129 5.39 6.47 -18.78
C PRO A 129 6.68 7.02 -18.15
N HIS A 130 6.87 8.33 -18.17
CA HIS A 130 8.11 9.00 -17.71
C HIS A 130 8.10 9.39 -16.23
N MET A 131 6.99 9.14 -15.52
CA MET A 131 6.89 9.41 -14.10
C MET A 131 7.76 8.43 -13.30
N LYS A 132 8.47 8.91 -12.28
CA LYS A 132 9.17 8.04 -11.33
C LYS A 132 8.17 7.22 -10.53
N VAL A 133 8.34 5.90 -10.56
CA VAL A 133 7.40 4.97 -9.91
C VAL A 133 7.37 5.20 -8.38
N ILE A 134 8.52 5.51 -7.79
CA ILE A 134 8.62 5.76 -6.35
C ILE A 134 7.84 7.01 -5.94
N ASP A 135 7.69 8.02 -6.81
CA ASP A 135 6.84 9.18 -6.54
C ASP A 135 5.36 8.78 -6.49
N ALA A 136 4.90 7.95 -7.41
CA ALA A 136 3.54 7.39 -7.39
C ALA A 136 3.30 6.54 -6.14
N VAL A 137 4.26 5.69 -5.75
CA VAL A 137 4.20 4.89 -4.52
C VAL A 137 4.11 5.78 -3.29
N CYS A 138 4.90 6.86 -3.20
CA CYS A 138 4.82 7.82 -2.10
C CYS A 138 3.45 8.51 -2.04
N MET A 139 2.85 8.87 -3.17
CA MET A 139 1.48 9.41 -3.21
C MET A 139 0.45 8.37 -2.77
N SER A 140 0.62 7.12 -3.22
CA SER A 140 -0.25 6.01 -2.84
C SER A 140 -0.21 5.68 -1.34
N MET A 141 0.89 5.99 -0.65
CA MET A 141 1.09 5.75 0.80
C MET A 141 0.72 6.96 1.66
N ALA A 142 0.34 8.07 1.09
CA ALA A 142 0.12 9.33 1.79
C ALA A 142 -1.20 9.32 2.58
N VAL A 143 -1.30 8.48 3.63
CA VAL A 143 -2.46 8.44 4.53
C VAL A 143 -2.67 9.83 5.13
N PRO A 144 -3.86 10.45 4.95
CA PRO A 144 -4.14 11.81 5.43
C PRO A 144 -3.81 12.00 6.90
N PHE A 145 -3.29 13.18 7.23
CA PHE A 145 -2.80 13.58 8.55
C PHE A 145 -1.53 12.85 8.99
N ILE A 146 -1.35 11.56 8.68
CA ILE A 146 -0.16 10.79 9.08
C ILE A 146 1.02 11.19 8.19
N PHE A 147 0.91 10.99 6.90
CA PHE A 147 1.97 11.29 5.94
C PHE A 147 1.68 12.56 5.13
N SER A 148 2.74 13.26 4.73
CA SER A 148 2.62 14.41 3.85
C SER A 148 2.03 14.01 2.50
N CYS A 149 1.09 14.84 1.99
CA CYS A 149 0.49 14.64 0.68
C CYS A 149 1.55 14.72 -0.43
N GLY A 150 1.36 13.95 -1.48
CA GLY A 150 2.11 14.10 -2.72
C GLY A 150 1.49 15.14 -3.65
N THR A 151 2.32 15.74 -4.51
CA THR A 151 1.85 16.64 -5.56
C THR A 151 2.44 16.23 -6.90
N TYR A 152 1.61 16.20 -7.94
CA TYR A 152 2.03 15.93 -9.30
C TYR A 152 1.16 16.74 -10.28
N GLU A 153 1.80 17.44 -11.22
CA GLU A 153 1.12 18.30 -12.22
C GLU A 153 0.06 19.24 -11.62
N GLY A 154 0.38 19.85 -10.47
CA GLY A 154 -0.51 20.80 -9.78
C GLY A 154 -1.64 20.17 -8.98
N ASN A 155 -1.81 18.86 -9.02
CA ASN A 155 -2.81 18.13 -8.23
C ASN A 155 -2.20 17.58 -6.94
N THR A 156 -3.05 17.44 -5.91
CA THR A 156 -2.70 16.89 -4.59
C THR A 156 -3.27 15.49 -4.45
N TYR A 157 -2.42 14.56 -4.03
CA TYR A 157 -2.75 13.15 -3.90
C TYR A 157 -2.56 12.65 -2.48
N VAL A 158 -3.45 11.74 -2.09
CA VAL A 158 -3.39 10.99 -0.84
C VAL A 158 -3.50 9.49 -1.12
N ASP A 159 -3.41 8.69 -0.05
CA ASP A 159 -3.43 7.22 -0.10
C ASP A 159 -4.58 6.70 -0.96
N GLY A 160 -4.24 5.80 -1.91
CA GLY A 160 -5.22 5.19 -2.81
C GLY A 160 -6.26 4.35 -2.09
N GLY A 161 -5.91 3.81 -0.92
CA GLY A 161 -6.83 3.07 -0.07
C GLY A 161 -7.91 3.93 0.61
N MET A 162 -7.89 5.26 0.44
CA MET A 162 -8.96 6.12 0.97
C MET A 162 -10.30 5.92 0.28
N LYS A 163 -10.30 5.53 -0.98
CA LYS A 163 -11.53 5.37 -1.78
C LYS A 163 -11.85 3.92 -2.05
N GLU A 164 -10.87 3.12 -2.41
CA GLU A 164 -11.05 1.74 -2.86
C GLU A 164 -10.47 0.75 -1.84
N GLU A 165 -11.20 -0.33 -1.59
CA GLU A 165 -10.75 -1.40 -0.70
C GLU A 165 -9.56 -2.17 -1.29
N TYR A 166 -9.51 -2.27 -2.62
CA TYR A 166 -8.39 -2.81 -3.39
C TYR A 166 -8.43 -2.28 -4.83
N PRO A 167 -7.27 -2.05 -5.46
CA PRO A 167 -7.17 -1.37 -6.75
C PRO A 167 -7.47 -2.31 -7.92
N LEU A 168 -8.75 -2.70 -8.10
CA LEU A 168 -9.19 -3.68 -9.11
C LEU A 168 -9.45 -3.06 -10.48
N THR A 169 -9.75 -1.77 -10.56
CA THR A 169 -10.20 -1.08 -11.78
C THR A 169 -9.40 -1.41 -13.04
N PRO A 170 -8.04 -1.49 -13.02
CA PRO A 170 -7.25 -1.82 -14.21
C PRO A 170 -7.54 -3.22 -14.80
N PHE A 171 -8.17 -4.10 -14.03
CA PHE A 171 -8.40 -5.49 -14.42
C PHE A 171 -9.89 -5.89 -14.50
N MET A 172 -10.80 -4.91 -14.47
CA MET A 172 -12.24 -5.19 -14.55
C MET A 172 -12.68 -5.79 -15.89
N ASP A 173 -11.90 -5.60 -16.95
CA ASP A 173 -12.12 -6.19 -18.29
C ASP A 173 -11.48 -7.59 -18.46
N LYS A 174 -10.71 -8.04 -17.48
CA LYS A 174 -10.02 -9.32 -17.52
C LYS A 174 -10.94 -10.46 -17.08
N LYS A 175 -10.57 -11.69 -17.49
CA LYS A 175 -11.30 -12.88 -17.06
C LYS A 175 -11.13 -13.07 -15.55
N PRO A 176 -12.21 -13.21 -14.77
CA PRO A 176 -12.13 -13.27 -13.31
C PRO A 176 -11.16 -14.33 -12.76
N HIS A 177 -11.10 -15.52 -13.38
CA HIS A 177 -10.21 -16.59 -12.95
C HIS A 177 -8.71 -16.33 -13.23
N GLU A 178 -8.36 -15.26 -13.94
CA GLU A 178 -6.99 -14.83 -14.18
C GLU A 178 -6.56 -13.74 -13.18
N VAL A 179 -7.49 -13.16 -12.42
CA VAL A 179 -7.27 -12.08 -11.46
C VAL A 179 -7.32 -12.62 -10.04
N THR A 180 -6.30 -12.31 -9.25
CA THR A 180 -6.25 -12.64 -7.82
C THR A 180 -6.01 -11.35 -7.03
N CYS A 181 -6.91 -11.07 -6.09
CA CYS A 181 -6.82 -9.94 -5.17
C CYS A 181 -6.36 -10.42 -3.80
N ILE A 182 -5.36 -9.78 -3.21
CA ILE A 182 -4.93 -10.03 -1.83
C ILE A 182 -5.17 -8.76 -1.03
N ARG A 183 -5.92 -8.89 0.07
CA ARG A 183 -6.23 -7.78 0.96
C ARG A 183 -6.21 -8.20 2.41
N ILE A 184 -6.10 -7.24 3.31
CA ILE A 184 -6.32 -7.48 4.73
C ILE A 184 -7.76 -7.14 5.13
N LYS A 185 -8.22 -7.81 6.18
CA LYS A 185 -9.45 -7.47 6.89
C LYS A 185 -9.13 -7.20 8.35
N MET A 186 -9.66 -6.09 8.86
CA MET A 186 -9.57 -5.70 10.26
C MET A 186 -10.93 -5.87 10.93
N ASN A 187 -10.92 -6.19 12.22
CA ASN A 187 -12.13 -6.13 13.02
C ASN A 187 -12.53 -4.68 13.30
N ARG A 188 -13.84 -4.44 13.47
CA ARG A 188 -14.33 -3.16 14.00
C ARG A 188 -14.14 -3.16 15.50
N ILE A 189 -13.29 -2.27 16.01
CA ILE A 189 -13.02 -2.14 17.43
C ILE A 189 -13.86 -0.99 17.99
N TYR A 190 -14.72 -1.29 18.97
CA TYR A 190 -15.40 -0.26 19.72
C TYR A 190 -14.45 0.38 20.73
N ARG A 191 -14.46 1.71 20.83
CA ARG A 191 -13.71 2.47 21.84
C ARG A 191 -14.69 3.27 22.69
N GLU A 192 -14.61 3.11 24.01
CA GLU A 192 -15.50 3.80 24.96
C GLU A 192 -15.28 5.32 24.97
N SER A 193 -14.04 5.77 24.75
CA SER A 193 -13.69 7.19 24.75
C SER A 193 -12.65 7.54 23.69
N ILE A 194 -12.60 8.82 23.33
CA ILE A 194 -11.60 9.43 22.47
C ILE A 194 -11.02 10.62 23.24
N ASP A 195 -9.89 10.40 23.91
CA ASP A 195 -9.41 11.30 24.96
C ASP A 195 -8.30 12.24 24.52
N ASN A 196 -7.75 12.04 23.31
CA ASN A 196 -6.66 12.87 22.84
C ASN A 196 -6.63 13.01 21.30
N PRO A 197 -5.95 14.05 20.74
CA PRO A 197 -5.91 14.32 19.31
C PRO A 197 -5.35 13.15 18.48
N LYS A 198 -4.40 12.37 19.01
CA LYS A 198 -3.82 11.21 18.30
C LYS A 198 -4.90 10.14 18.10
N GLN A 199 -5.65 9.80 19.13
CA GLN A 199 -6.76 8.84 19.05
C GLN A 199 -7.84 9.34 18.10
N PHE A 200 -8.17 10.64 18.13
CA PHE A 200 -9.16 11.22 17.23
C PHE A 200 -8.75 11.05 15.76
N VAL A 201 -7.50 11.40 15.40
CA VAL A 201 -6.99 11.26 14.04
C VAL A 201 -6.96 9.78 13.64
N ASP A 202 -6.46 8.88 14.49
CA ASP A 202 -6.44 7.43 14.23
C ASP A 202 -7.84 6.90 13.90
N ILE A 203 -8.83 7.21 14.73
CA ILE A 203 -10.20 6.74 14.54
C ILE A 203 -10.82 7.34 13.27
N LEU A 204 -10.57 8.61 12.98
CA LEU A 204 -11.08 9.28 11.79
C LEU A 204 -10.52 8.63 10.51
N VAL A 205 -9.20 8.36 10.47
CA VAL A 205 -8.55 7.66 9.36
C VAL A 205 -9.11 6.24 9.22
N ARG A 206 -9.21 5.49 10.32
CA ARG A 206 -9.80 4.13 10.30
C ARG A 206 -11.24 4.14 9.82
N SER A 207 -12.05 5.11 10.26
CA SER A 207 -13.43 5.25 9.80
C SER A 207 -13.52 5.46 8.30
N ALA A 208 -12.67 6.32 7.72
CA ALA A 208 -12.60 6.51 6.28
C ALA A 208 -12.18 5.21 5.55
N LEU A 209 -11.14 4.53 6.06
CA LEU A 209 -10.64 3.28 5.47
C LEU A 209 -11.64 2.11 5.59
N MET A 210 -12.55 2.12 6.55
CA MET A 210 -13.57 1.08 6.74
C MET A 210 -14.86 1.32 5.95
N ASN A 211 -15.05 2.52 5.41
CA ASN A 211 -16.22 2.91 4.63
C ASN A 211 -15.90 3.15 3.14
N ARG A 212 -14.93 2.40 2.63
CA ARG A 212 -14.50 2.45 1.21
C ARG A 212 -15.48 1.76 0.29
N ASP A 213 -15.38 2.12 -0.98
CA ASP A 213 -16.09 1.41 -2.04
C ASP A 213 -15.56 -0.04 -2.16
N THR A 214 -16.48 -0.99 -2.15
CA THR A 214 -16.19 -2.42 -2.35
C THR A 214 -16.70 -2.83 -3.72
N TYR A 215 -15.84 -3.39 -4.55
CA TYR A 215 -16.23 -3.93 -5.83
C TYR A 215 -16.89 -5.31 -5.68
N GLN A 216 -18.03 -5.51 -6.35
CA GLN A 216 -18.53 -6.84 -6.60
C GLN A 216 -17.69 -7.46 -7.72
N THR A 217 -16.96 -8.51 -7.43
CA THR A 217 -16.10 -9.19 -8.39
C THR A 217 -16.29 -10.71 -8.29
N SER A 218 -16.14 -11.38 -9.43
CA SER A 218 -16.02 -12.84 -9.49
C SER A 218 -14.56 -13.31 -9.50
N ALA A 219 -13.59 -12.36 -9.37
CA ALA A 219 -12.19 -12.69 -9.21
C ALA A 219 -11.94 -13.38 -7.86
N GLU A 220 -10.86 -14.13 -7.76
CA GLU A 220 -10.41 -14.69 -6.50
C GLU A 220 -10.01 -13.56 -5.54
N VAL A 221 -10.62 -13.50 -4.36
CA VAL A 221 -10.26 -12.53 -3.31
C VAL A 221 -9.74 -13.30 -2.10
N ILE A 222 -8.46 -13.13 -1.83
CA ILE A 222 -7.77 -13.67 -0.66
C ILE A 222 -7.82 -12.61 0.42
N GLU A 223 -8.57 -12.90 1.47
CA GLU A 223 -8.77 -12.00 2.60
C GLU A 223 -7.99 -12.51 3.82
N VAL A 224 -6.92 -11.80 4.19
CA VAL A 224 -6.16 -12.11 5.40
C VAL A 224 -6.76 -11.36 6.57
N ASN A 225 -7.43 -12.06 7.47
CA ASN A 225 -7.98 -11.45 8.68
C ASN A 225 -6.87 -11.21 9.71
N VAL A 226 -6.49 -9.94 9.90
CA VAL A 226 -5.47 -9.53 10.87
C VAL A 226 -6.04 -9.26 12.27
N GLY A 227 -7.34 -9.49 12.46
CA GLY A 227 -8.03 -9.36 13.75
C GLY A 227 -8.01 -7.94 14.30
N ASP A 228 -7.59 -7.82 15.55
CA ASP A 228 -7.54 -6.56 16.31
C ASP A 228 -6.16 -5.89 16.24
N THR A 229 -5.27 -6.36 15.36
CA THR A 229 -3.92 -5.78 15.20
C THR A 229 -4.00 -4.29 14.85
N ASP A 230 -3.23 -3.49 15.57
CA ASP A 230 -3.05 -2.08 15.22
C ASP A 230 -2.08 -1.94 14.04
N ILE A 231 -2.62 -1.93 12.83
CA ILE A 231 -1.82 -1.79 11.60
C ILE A 231 -1.16 -0.40 11.45
N PHE A 232 -1.49 0.58 12.31
CA PHE A 232 -0.83 1.88 12.35
C PHE A 232 0.18 2.00 13.50
N ASP A 233 0.47 0.90 14.21
CA ASP A 233 1.58 0.86 15.14
C ASP A 233 2.91 0.66 14.39
N PHE A 234 3.55 1.76 14.04
CA PHE A 234 4.86 1.75 13.38
C PHE A 234 6.02 1.30 14.29
N ASN A 235 5.77 1.10 15.59
CA ASN A 235 6.73 0.51 16.54
C ASN A 235 6.54 -0.99 16.73
N MET A 236 5.71 -1.62 15.91
CA MET A 236 5.44 -3.05 15.93
C MET A 236 6.73 -3.85 16.06
N ASP A 237 6.79 -4.76 17.02
CA ASP A 237 7.96 -5.60 17.27
C ASP A 237 8.14 -6.72 16.22
N TYR A 238 9.23 -7.44 16.32
CA TYR A 238 9.57 -8.50 15.39
C TYR A 238 8.57 -9.67 15.47
N GLU A 239 8.13 -10.04 16.66
CA GLU A 239 7.23 -11.18 16.88
C GLU A 239 5.87 -10.93 16.23
N GLU A 240 5.35 -9.71 16.38
CA GLU A 240 4.08 -9.33 15.78
C GLU A 240 4.17 -9.26 14.24
N LYS A 241 5.29 -8.76 13.68
CA LYS A 241 5.54 -8.79 12.22
C LYS A 241 5.54 -10.23 11.69
N VAL A 242 6.23 -11.15 12.37
CA VAL A 242 6.28 -12.57 12.01
C VAL A 242 4.89 -13.22 12.18
N ARG A 243 4.14 -12.85 13.22
CA ARG A 243 2.77 -13.32 13.41
C ARG A 243 1.88 -12.93 12.22
N LEU A 244 1.94 -11.68 11.79
CA LEU A 244 1.19 -11.21 10.61
C LEU A 244 1.61 -11.95 9.34
N TYR A 245 2.91 -12.16 9.13
CA TYR A 245 3.40 -12.95 8.00
C TYR A 245 2.81 -14.36 8.00
N ASN A 246 2.84 -15.05 9.15
CA ASN A 246 2.29 -16.41 9.27
C ASN A 246 0.78 -16.46 9.03
N MET A 247 0.02 -15.43 9.45
CA MET A 247 -1.41 -15.32 9.13
C MET A 247 -1.64 -15.27 7.63
N GLY A 248 -0.86 -14.46 6.91
CA GLY A 248 -0.94 -14.40 5.45
C GLY A 248 -0.49 -15.67 4.75
N TYR A 249 0.56 -16.32 5.25
CA TYR A 249 1.08 -17.57 4.69
C TYR A 249 0.10 -18.74 4.82
N SER A 250 -0.71 -18.73 5.87
CA SER A 250 -1.68 -19.79 6.17
C SER A 250 -3.05 -19.60 5.49
N THR A 251 -3.23 -18.48 4.76
CA THR A 251 -4.46 -18.15 4.03
C THR A 251 -4.34 -18.55 2.58
#